data_0c5f528a91ba92beaf946e6258c82793
#
_entry.id   0c5f528a91ba92beaf946e6258c82793
#
_cell.length_a   1.000
_cell.length_b   1.000
_cell.length_c   1.000
_cell.angle_alpha   90.00
_cell.angle_beta   90.00
_cell.angle_gamma   90.00
#
_symmetry.space_group_name_H-M   'P 1'
#
loop_
_entity.id
_entity.type
_entity.pdbx_description
1 polymer ?
#
loop_
_entity_poly.entity_id
_entity_poly.type
_entity_poly.pdbx_seq_one_letter_code
_entity_poly.pdbx_strand_id
1 'polypeptide(L)'
;MPANELSLEGKSILDMCCGSRMFWFDKEDERAVFSDKRSESHTLCDGRKLVISPDLIADFTALPFADGSFPVVVFDPPHLERVGPNGWQGKKYGKLDRETWRDELRTGFAEAFRVLRPHGVLIFKWNETQIPVSQIIALTDENPAIWQRTGKNDKTHWIIFVKGAEAQEKAL
;
A
#
# COMPACT_ATOMS: atom_id res chain seq x y z
N MET A 1 28.61 -0.88 6.28
CA MET A 1 28.26 -1.43 4.96
C MET A 1 27.31 -0.44 4.32
N PRO A 2 27.59 0.11 3.14
CA PRO A 2 26.60 0.96 2.47
C PRO A 2 25.36 0.10 2.20
N ALA A 3 24.19 0.68 2.45
CA ALA A 3 22.94 0.10 2.05
C ALA A 3 23.03 -0.21 0.55
N ASN A 4 22.77 -1.45 0.19
CA ASN A 4 22.70 -1.86 -1.20
C ASN A 4 21.65 -0.97 -1.86
N GLU A 5 22.04 -0.04 -2.73
CA GLU A 5 21.07 0.79 -3.45
C GLU A 5 20.22 -0.15 -4.28
N LEU A 6 18.94 -0.22 -3.94
CA LEU A 6 17.96 -1.01 -4.68
C LEU A 6 17.89 -0.47 -6.11
N SER A 7 18.34 -1.28 -7.08
CA SER A 7 18.21 -0.90 -8.49
C SER A 7 16.74 -0.91 -8.90
N LEU A 8 16.26 0.17 -9.50
CA LEU A 8 14.92 0.28 -10.08
C LEU A 8 14.87 -0.12 -11.56
N GLU A 9 15.99 -0.61 -12.13
CA GLU A 9 16.00 -1.08 -13.51
C GLU A 9 15.05 -2.27 -13.70
N GLY A 10 14.15 -2.17 -14.67
CA GLY A 10 13.12 -3.18 -14.92
C GLY A 10 11.95 -3.16 -13.94
N LYS A 11 11.98 -2.32 -12.89
CA LYS A 11 10.90 -2.21 -11.91
C LYS A 11 9.81 -1.26 -12.40
N SER A 12 8.59 -1.75 -12.44
CA SER A 12 7.41 -0.99 -12.89
C SER A 12 6.27 -0.93 -11.87
N ILE A 13 6.33 -1.72 -10.82
CA ILE A 13 5.30 -1.82 -9.80
C ILE A 13 5.92 -1.59 -8.43
N LEU A 14 5.33 -0.69 -7.64
CA LEU A 14 5.65 -0.56 -6.22
C LEU A 14 4.49 -1.09 -5.39
N ASP A 15 4.75 -2.06 -4.52
CA ASP A 15 3.84 -2.41 -3.43
C ASP A 15 4.31 -1.71 -2.15
N MET A 16 3.56 -0.69 -1.70
CA MET A 16 3.97 0.21 -0.61
C MET A 16 3.91 -0.42 0.78
N CYS A 17 3.16 -1.52 0.93
CA CYS A 17 2.98 -2.23 2.20
C CYS A 17 2.64 -3.69 1.93
N CYS A 18 3.62 -4.40 1.40
CA CYS A 18 3.45 -5.71 0.79
C CYS A 18 3.02 -6.83 1.76
N GLY A 19 3.25 -6.67 3.05
CA GLY A 19 2.99 -7.72 4.02
C GLY A 19 3.62 -9.04 3.58
N SER A 20 2.82 -10.12 3.58
CA SER A 20 3.24 -11.44 3.09
C SER A 20 2.89 -11.66 1.60
N ARG A 21 2.66 -10.62 0.83
CA ARG A 21 2.36 -10.65 -0.62
C ARG A 21 1.17 -11.55 -0.97
N MET A 22 0.11 -11.51 -0.16
CA MET A 22 -0.96 -12.52 -0.19
C MET A 22 -1.79 -12.55 -1.47
N PHE A 23 -2.03 -11.41 -2.08
CA PHE A 23 -2.86 -11.32 -3.30
C PHE A 23 -2.04 -11.35 -4.59
N TRP A 24 -0.71 -11.38 -4.48
CA TRP A 24 0.15 -11.49 -5.65
C TRP A 24 0.09 -12.89 -6.25
N PHE A 25 -0.09 -12.94 -7.57
CA PHE A 25 -0.07 -14.20 -8.34
C PHE A 25 1.35 -14.81 -8.26
N ASP A 26 2.37 -13.99 -8.54
CA ASP A 26 3.76 -14.34 -8.33
C ASP A 26 4.32 -13.47 -7.20
N LYS A 27 4.68 -14.09 -6.10
CA LYS A 27 5.22 -13.38 -4.92
C LYS A 27 6.67 -12.91 -5.09
N GLU A 28 7.32 -13.36 -6.15
CA GLU A 28 8.68 -12.99 -6.52
C GLU A 28 8.73 -12.24 -7.87
N ASP A 29 7.62 -11.58 -8.24
CA ASP A 29 7.50 -10.85 -9.52
C ASP A 29 8.65 -9.82 -9.64
N GLU A 30 9.55 -10.08 -10.60
CA GLU A 30 10.74 -9.25 -10.81
C GLU A 30 10.42 -7.81 -11.22
N ARG A 31 9.22 -7.53 -11.71
CA ARG A 31 8.78 -6.17 -12.07
C ARG A 31 8.40 -5.34 -10.86
N ALA A 32 8.20 -5.98 -9.69
CA ALA A 32 7.78 -5.30 -8.48
C ALA A 32 8.97 -4.93 -7.58
N VAL A 33 8.78 -3.85 -6.82
CA VAL A 33 9.49 -3.55 -5.59
C VAL A 33 8.50 -3.76 -4.45
N PHE A 34 8.81 -4.68 -3.56
CA PHE A 34 8.00 -4.94 -2.37
C PHE A 34 8.58 -4.17 -1.20
N SER A 35 7.84 -3.21 -0.66
CA SER A 35 8.24 -2.48 0.55
C SER A 35 7.25 -2.69 1.69
N ASP A 36 7.75 -2.68 2.89
CA ASP A 36 6.97 -2.72 4.14
C ASP A 36 7.85 -2.14 5.25
N LYS A 37 7.23 -1.55 6.26
CA LYS A 37 7.96 -1.11 7.45
C LYS A 37 8.37 -2.25 8.37
N ARG A 38 7.82 -3.44 8.16
CA ARG A 38 8.07 -4.65 8.94
C ARG A 38 8.94 -5.63 8.17
N SER A 39 9.84 -6.31 8.90
CA SER A 39 10.51 -7.52 8.44
C SER A 39 10.40 -8.52 9.59
N GLU A 40 9.49 -9.48 9.45
CA GLU A 40 9.06 -10.33 10.57
C GLU A 40 8.76 -11.76 10.10
N SER A 41 8.92 -12.71 11.01
CA SER A 41 8.48 -14.11 10.82
C SER A 41 7.70 -14.56 12.04
N HIS A 42 6.50 -15.08 11.82
CA HIS A 42 5.62 -15.61 12.87
C HIS A 42 5.16 -17.02 12.54
N THR A 43 4.95 -17.82 13.56
CA THR A 43 4.24 -19.10 13.45
C THR A 43 2.79 -18.85 13.87
N LEU A 44 1.86 -19.12 12.98
CA LEU A 44 0.43 -19.00 13.26
C LEU A 44 -0.06 -20.16 14.14
N CYS A 45 -1.25 -20.02 14.72
CA CYS A 45 -1.83 -21.04 15.61
C CYS A 45 -2.08 -22.39 14.93
N ASP A 46 -2.19 -22.39 13.60
CA ASP A 46 -2.36 -23.59 12.76
C ASP A 46 -1.00 -24.18 12.28
N GLY A 47 0.13 -23.66 12.79
CA GLY A 47 1.48 -24.11 12.45
C GLY A 47 2.06 -23.52 11.16
N ARG A 48 1.27 -22.75 10.39
CA ARG A 48 1.77 -22.10 9.18
C ARG A 48 2.73 -20.97 9.55
N LYS A 49 3.78 -20.78 8.73
CA LYS A 49 4.67 -19.64 8.85
C LYS A 49 4.10 -18.45 8.08
N LEU A 50 4.08 -17.30 8.74
CA LEU A 50 3.83 -16.00 8.13
C LEU A 50 5.16 -15.28 8.05
N VAL A 51 5.61 -14.98 6.85
CA VAL A 51 6.87 -14.27 6.60
C VAL A 51 6.57 -12.96 5.91
N ILE A 52 7.04 -11.87 6.49
CA ILE A 52 7.05 -10.53 5.89
C ILE A 52 8.51 -10.21 5.62
N SER A 53 8.90 -10.26 4.37
CA SER A 53 10.28 -10.06 3.91
C SER A 53 10.26 -9.14 2.70
N PRO A 54 10.21 -7.81 2.92
CA PRO A 54 10.23 -6.85 1.84
C PRO A 54 11.62 -6.77 1.19
N ASP A 55 11.66 -6.32 -0.06
CA ASP A 55 12.91 -5.98 -0.74
C ASP A 55 13.54 -4.72 -0.13
N LEU A 56 12.69 -3.83 0.39
CA LEU A 56 13.08 -2.59 1.03
C LEU A 56 12.23 -2.34 2.29
N ILE A 57 12.90 -2.07 3.42
CA ILE A 57 12.21 -1.62 4.61
C ILE A 57 11.94 -0.13 4.47
N ALA A 58 10.67 0.24 4.34
CA ALA A 58 10.22 1.61 4.22
C ALA A 58 8.82 1.79 4.81
N ASP A 59 8.58 2.95 5.39
CA ASP A 59 7.24 3.36 5.79
C ASP A 59 6.52 4.02 4.62
N PHE A 60 5.27 3.67 4.36
CA PHE A 60 4.49 4.24 3.25
C PHE A 60 4.23 5.75 3.41
N THR A 61 4.46 6.31 4.59
CA THR A 61 4.37 7.76 4.85
C THR A 61 5.63 8.52 4.44
N ALA A 62 6.72 7.82 4.10
CA ALA A 62 8.00 8.42 3.73
C ALA A 62 8.78 7.49 2.79
N LEU A 63 8.32 7.37 1.56
CA LEU A 63 8.92 6.47 0.58
C LEU A 63 10.25 7.03 0.04
N PRO A 64 11.34 6.22 0.01
CA PRO A 64 12.65 6.67 -0.43
C PRO A 64 12.81 6.63 -1.97
N PHE A 65 11.79 7.07 -2.69
CA PHE A 65 11.78 7.12 -4.15
C PHE A 65 11.54 8.54 -4.63
N ALA A 66 12.12 8.87 -5.79
CA ALA A 66 11.87 10.15 -6.46
C ALA A 66 10.43 10.24 -6.96
N ASP A 67 9.95 11.45 -7.19
CA ASP A 67 8.65 11.72 -7.80
C ASP A 67 8.55 11.01 -9.16
N GLY A 68 7.39 10.43 -9.44
CA GLY A 68 7.12 9.80 -10.73
C GLY A 68 7.99 8.59 -11.05
N SER A 69 8.43 7.82 -10.04
CA SER A 69 9.31 6.65 -10.23
C SER A 69 8.58 5.45 -10.83
N PHE A 70 7.29 5.29 -10.59
CA PHE A 70 6.56 4.07 -10.95
C PHE A 70 5.31 4.34 -11.79
N PRO A 71 5.07 3.55 -12.85
CA PRO A 71 3.80 3.58 -13.60
C PRO A 71 2.64 2.93 -12.85
N VAL A 72 2.91 2.01 -11.91
CA VAL A 72 1.91 1.31 -11.10
C VAL A 72 2.33 1.30 -9.64
N VAL A 73 1.41 1.67 -8.77
CA VAL A 73 1.57 1.61 -7.31
C VAL A 73 0.43 0.82 -6.72
N VAL A 74 0.73 -0.06 -5.78
CA VAL A 74 -0.24 -0.83 -4.99
C VAL A 74 -0.20 -0.33 -3.57
N PHE A 75 -1.35 0.01 -3.02
CA PHE A 75 -1.50 0.47 -1.65
C PHE A 75 -2.59 -0.33 -0.94
N ASP A 76 -2.17 -1.30 -0.13
CA ASP A 76 -3.02 -2.15 0.73
C ASP A 76 -2.58 -1.99 2.20
N PRO A 77 -2.86 -0.81 2.82
CA PRO A 77 -2.45 -0.53 4.19
C PRO A 77 -3.22 -1.40 5.19
N PRO A 78 -2.79 -1.46 6.46
CA PRO A 78 -3.59 -2.07 7.51
C PRO A 78 -5.01 -1.48 7.56
N HIS A 79 -6.02 -2.34 7.80
CA HIS A 79 -7.44 -1.94 7.83
C HIS A 79 -8.03 -1.94 9.25
N LEU A 80 -7.27 -2.40 10.23
CA LEU A 80 -7.77 -2.68 11.58
C LEU A 80 -7.16 -1.71 12.60
N GLU A 81 -7.99 -0.95 13.28
CA GLU A 81 -7.61 -0.12 14.43
C GLU A 81 -7.74 -0.87 15.76
N ARG A 82 -8.53 -1.97 15.79
CA ARG A 82 -8.80 -2.78 16.97
C ARG A 82 -8.39 -4.22 16.72
N VAL A 83 -7.26 -4.59 17.30
CA VAL A 83 -6.75 -5.96 17.25
C VAL A 83 -6.30 -6.33 18.65
N GLY A 84 -6.69 -7.52 19.12
CA GLY A 84 -6.22 -8.03 20.40
C GLY A 84 -4.69 -8.17 20.42
N PRO A 85 -4.05 -8.08 21.60
CA PRO A 85 -2.59 -8.07 21.74
C PRO A 85 -1.91 -9.32 21.15
N ASN A 86 -2.61 -10.44 21.13
CA ASN A 86 -2.14 -11.70 20.55
C ASN A 86 -2.87 -12.07 19.24
N GLY A 87 -3.65 -11.13 18.68
CA GLY A 87 -4.47 -11.38 17.50
C GLY A 87 -3.63 -11.69 16.26
N TRP A 88 -3.85 -12.88 15.67
CA TRP A 88 -3.18 -13.29 14.43
C TRP A 88 -3.43 -12.31 13.26
N GLN A 89 -4.58 -11.61 13.26
CA GLN A 89 -4.91 -10.62 12.26
C GLN A 89 -3.96 -9.41 12.31
N GLY A 90 -3.59 -8.94 13.51
CA GLY A 90 -2.61 -7.86 13.66
C GLY A 90 -1.22 -8.27 13.17
N LYS A 91 -0.81 -9.51 13.43
CA LYS A 91 0.45 -10.06 12.90
C LYS A 91 0.44 -10.15 11.38
N LYS A 92 -0.68 -10.58 10.81
CA LYS A 92 -0.83 -10.81 9.38
C LYS A 92 -0.97 -9.51 8.58
N TYR A 93 -1.82 -8.60 9.02
CA TYR A 93 -2.20 -7.41 8.26
C TYR A 93 -1.64 -6.10 8.81
N GLY A 94 -1.02 -6.14 10.00
CA GLY A 94 -0.65 -4.94 10.72
C GLY A 94 -1.85 -4.30 11.42
N LYS A 95 -1.59 -3.19 12.10
CA LYS A 95 -2.56 -2.45 12.87
C LYS A 95 -2.39 -0.96 12.63
N LEU A 96 -3.51 -0.25 12.51
CA LEU A 96 -3.55 1.21 12.51
C LEU A 96 -3.55 1.74 13.95
N ASP A 97 -2.89 2.86 14.17
CA ASP A 97 -3.01 3.61 15.40
C ASP A 97 -4.33 4.41 15.39
N ARG A 98 -5.09 4.34 16.50
CA ARG A 98 -6.43 4.94 16.59
C ARG A 98 -6.43 6.46 16.51
N GLU A 99 -5.34 7.08 16.93
CA GLU A 99 -5.23 8.54 17.00
C GLU A 99 -4.65 9.12 15.70
N THR A 100 -3.74 8.39 15.05
CA THR A 100 -2.93 8.90 13.94
C THR A 100 -3.29 8.35 12.57
N TRP A 101 -4.10 7.30 12.47
CA TRP A 101 -4.35 6.60 11.19
C TRP A 101 -4.86 7.50 10.05
N ARG A 102 -5.64 8.55 10.38
CA ARG A 102 -6.14 9.47 9.35
C ARG A 102 -4.99 10.25 8.70
N ASP A 103 -4.07 10.74 9.50
CA ASP A 103 -2.92 11.51 9.01
C ASP A 103 -1.92 10.58 8.32
N GLU A 104 -1.71 9.37 8.84
CA GLU A 104 -0.86 8.36 8.22
C GLU A 104 -1.38 7.96 6.85
N LEU A 105 -2.68 7.62 6.72
CA LEU A 105 -3.25 7.23 5.43
C LEU A 105 -3.34 8.41 4.45
N ARG A 106 -3.62 9.63 4.92
CA ARG A 106 -3.56 10.84 4.09
C ARG A 106 -2.16 11.03 3.52
N THR A 107 -1.14 10.92 4.35
CA THR A 107 0.27 10.98 3.92
C THR A 107 0.60 9.82 2.98
N GLY A 108 0.11 8.61 3.26
CA GLY A 108 0.27 7.45 2.39
C GLY A 108 -0.31 7.66 0.99
N PHE A 109 -1.51 8.24 0.87
CA PHE A 109 -2.08 8.63 -0.43
C PHE A 109 -1.20 9.67 -1.13
N ALA A 110 -0.76 10.70 -0.41
CA ALA A 110 0.11 11.73 -0.98
C ALA A 110 1.42 11.12 -1.50
N GLU A 111 2.05 10.24 -0.76
CA GLU A 111 3.25 9.52 -1.18
C GLU A 111 3.00 8.60 -2.37
N ALA A 112 1.88 7.86 -2.37
CA ALA A 112 1.48 7.02 -3.51
C ALA A 112 1.38 7.84 -4.81
N PHE A 113 0.68 8.96 -4.77
CA PHE A 113 0.54 9.85 -5.93
C PHE A 113 1.84 10.57 -6.27
N ARG A 114 2.69 10.90 -5.30
CA ARG A 114 4.00 11.51 -5.55
C ARG A 114 4.91 10.59 -6.36
N VAL A 115 5.04 9.34 -5.94
CA VAL A 115 5.93 8.37 -6.63
C VAL A 115 5.32 7.80 -7.92
N LEU A 116 4.02 7.98 -8.12
CA LEU A 116 3.32 7.54 -9.33
C LEU A 116 3.61 8.50 -10.49
N ARG A 117 3.93 7.96 -11.66
CA ARG A 117 4.10 8.74 -12.90
C ARG A 117 2.80 9.42 -13.30
N PRO A 118 2.86 10.52 -14.08
CA PRO A 118 1.70 11.02 -14.81
C PRO A 118 1.04 9.89 -15.60
N HIS A 119 -0.28 9.81 -15.58
CA HIS A 119 -1.09 8.73 -16.18
C HIS A 119 -0.85 7.34 -15.58
N GLY A 120 -0.09 7.24 -14.48
CA GLY A 120 0.12 6.01 -13.77
C GLY A 120 -1.14 5.58 -12.99
N VAL A 121 -1.14 4.33 -12.56
CA VAL A 121 -2.28 3.67 -11.90
C VAL A 121 -1.96 3.36 -10.45
N LEU A 122 -2.80 3.86 -9.53
CA LEU A 122 -2.81 3.43 -8.13
C LEU A 122 -3.90 2.40 -7.93
N ILE A 123 -3.50 1.22 -7.46
CA ILE A 123 -4.42 0.14 -7.04
C ILE A 123 -4.50 0.20 -5.52
N PHE A 124 -5.64 0.65 -5.02
CA PHE A 124 -5.91 0.76 -3.59
C PHE A 124 -6.89 -0.32 -3.13
N LYS A 125 -6.57 -0.99 -2.05
CA LYS A 125 -7.44 -2.01 -1.45
C LYS A 125 -7.80 -1.62 -0.02
N TRP A 126 -9.07 -1.79 0.34
CA TRP A 126 -9.58 -1.52 1.68
C TRP A 126 -10.63 -2.54 2.10
N ASN A 127 -10.59 -2.94 3.37
CA ASN A 127 -11.68 -3.70 3.98
C ASN A 127 -12.36 -2.85 5.06
N GLU A 128 -13.66 -2.57 4.88
CA GLU A 128 -14.43 -1.65 5.73
C GLU A 128 -15.08 -2.31 6.95
N THR A 129 -14.54 -3.39 7.45
CA THR A 129 -15.10 -4.06 8.63
C THR A 129 -15.08 -3.18 9.87
N GLN A 130 -14.05 -2.35 10.06
CA GLN A 130 -13.93 -1.45 11.21
C GLN A 130 -14.07 0.02 10.85
N ILE A 131 -13.53 0.44 9.72
CA ILE A 131 -13.54 1.84 9.27
C ILE A 131 -14.25 1.90 7.91
N PRO A 132 -15.36 2.65 7.79
CA PRO A 132 -16.07 2.80 6.52
C PRO A 132 -15.15 3.35 5.42
N VAL A 133 -15.26 2.81 4.21
CA VAL A 133 -14.46 3.23 3.05
C VAL A 133 -14.66 4.71 2.71
N SER A 134 -15.84 5.27 3.00
CA SER A 134 -16.13 6.70 2.79
C SER A 134 -15.18 7.62 3.59
N GLN A 135 -14.78 7.21 4.80
CA GLN A 135 -13.81 7.97 5.60
C GLN A 135 -12.39 7.88 5.01
N ILE A 136 -12.10 6.79 4.32
CA ILE A 136 -10.79 6.57 3.71
C ILE A 136 -10.65 7.38 2.41
N ILE A 137 -11.66 7.33 1.54
CA ILE A 137 -11.65 8.09 0.27
C ILE A 137 -11.63 9.61 0.52
N ALA A 138 -12.21 10.08 1.64
CA ALA A 138 -12.15 11.49 2.04
C ALA A 138 -10.73 11.97 2.44
N LEU A 139 -9.74 11.08 2.50
CA LEU A 139 -8.35 11.43 2.82
C LEU A 139 -7.52 11.86 1.60
N THR A 140 -8.07 11.75 0.41
CA THR A 140 -7.43 12.20 -0.83
C THR A 140 -8.40 13.04 -1.67
N ASP A 141 -7.89 14.03 -2.39
CA ASP A 141 -8.65 14.85 -3.33
C ASP A 141 -8.80 14.18 -4.71
N GLU A 142 -8.12 13.05 -4.92
CA GLU A 142 -8.18 12.30 -6.16
C GLU A 142 -9.48 11.50 -6.27
N ASN A 143 -10.06 11.46 -7.48
CA ASN A 143 -11.27 10.71 -7.73
C ASN A 143 -10.96 9.31 -8.27
N PRO A 144 -11.63 8.25 -7.75
CA PRO A 144 -11.52 6.91 -8.32
C PRO A 144 -11.96 6.85 -9.79
N ALA A 145 -11.24 6.09 -10.61
CA ALA A 145 -11.63 5.75 -11.96
C ALA A 145 -12.48 4.45 -12.00
N ILE A 146 -12.11 3.47 -11.19
CA ILE A 146 -12.80 2.17 -11.11
C ILE A 146 -12.95 1.80 -9.63
N TRP A 147 -14.09 1.23 -9.27
CA TRP A 147 -14.37 0.79 -7.91
C TRP A 147 -15.17 -0.50 -7.92
N GLN A 148 -14.59 -1.57 -7.40
CA GLN A 148 -15.21 -2.90 -7.30
C GLN A 148 -15.28 -3.36 -5.84
N ARG A 149 -16.46 -3.79 -5.42
CA ARG A 149 -16.67 -4.46 -4.12
C ARG A 149 -16.51 -5.96 -4.27
N THR A 150 -15.88 -6.58 -3.29
CA THR A 150 -15.65 -8.03 -3.24
C THR A 150 -15.62 -8.54 -1.81
N GLY A 151 -15.41 -9.83 -1.66
CA GLY A 151 -15.25 -10.48 -0.36
C GLY A 151 -16.56 -10.78 0.35
N LYS A 152 -16.43 -11.24 1.60
CA LYS A 152 -17.60 -11.57 2.43
C LYS A 152 -18.40 -10.31 2.74
N ASN A 153 -19.69 -10.33 2.40
CA ASN A 153 -20.63 -9.21 2.57
C ASN A 153 -20.18 -7.92 1.84
N ASP A 154 -19.48 -8.05 0.72
CA ASP A 154 -19.01 -6.93 -0.11
C ASP A 154 -18.20 -5.85 0.65
N LYS A 155 -17.49 -6.25 1.71
CA LYS A 155 -16.72 -5.33 2.55
C LYS A 155 -15.32 -5.03 2.06
N THR A 156 -14.82 -5.74 1.08
CA THR A 156 -13.52 -5.47 0.47
C THR A 156 -13.71 -4.65 -0.78
N HIS A 157 -13.00 -3.53 -0.85
CA HIS A 157 -13.04 -2.61 -1.97
C HIS A 157 -11.71 -2.66 -2.71
N TRP A 158 -11.77 -2.80 -4.03
CA TRP A 158 -10.67 -2.56 -4.94
C TRP A 158 -10.96 -1.27 -5.69
N ILE A 159 -10.12 -0.27 -5.48
CA ILE A 159 -10.33 1.09 -5.96
C ILE A 159 -9.12 1.48 -6.79
N ILE A 160 -9.36 1.87 -8.03
CA ILE A 160 -8.33 2.23 -8.99
C ILE A 160 -8.39 3.73 -9.24
N PHE A 161 -7.26 4.38 -9.08
CA PHE A 161 -7.07 5.78 -9.45
C PHE A 161 -6.12 5.86 -10.63
N VAL A 162 -6.33 6.85 -11.48
CA VAL A 162 -5.41 7.20 -12.56
C VAL A 162 -4.92 8.62 -12.31
N LYS A 163 -3.62 8.79 -12.11
CA LYS A 163 -3.01 10.11 -11.89
C LYS A 163 -3.16 10.96 -13.14
N GLY A 164 -3.63 12.19 -12.99
CA GLY A 164 -3.72 13.15 -14.10
C GLY A 164 -2.36 13.50 -14.70
N ALA A 165 -2.36 14.17 -15.83
CA ALA A 165 -1.17 14.81 -16.37
C ALA A 165 -0.69 15.90 -15.38
N GLU A 166 0.62 16.09 -15.28
CA GLU A 166 1.15 17.28 -14.61
C GLU A 166 0.61 18.53 -15.30
N ALA A 167 0.18 19.52 -14.51
CA ALA A 167 -0.21 20.79 -15.06
C ALA A 167 0.97 21.33 -15.89
N GLN A 168 0.80 21.46 -17.20
CA GLN A 168 1.79 22.17 -18.01
C GLN A 168 1.94 23.56 -17.38
N GLU A 169 3.14 23.90 -16.90
CA GLU A 169 3.45 25.29 -16.58
C GLU A 169 3.05 26.10 -17.80
N LYS A 170 2.01 26.95 -17.63
CA LYS A 170 1.67 27.91 -18.66
C LYS A 170 2.87 28.81 -18.78
N ALA A 171 3.66 28.60 -19.84
CA ALA A 171 4.67 29.55 -20.25
C ALA A 171 3.97 30.90 -20.45
N LEU A 172 4.29 31.85 -19.56
CA LEU A 172 3.93 33.26 -19.70
C LEU A 172 4.78 33.89 -20.80
#